data_af02395593aa14821336916e32ee2817
#
_entry.id   af02395593aa14821336916e32ee2817
#
_cell.length_a   1.000
_cell.length_b   1.000
_cell.length_c   1.000
_cell.angle_alpha   90.00
_cell.angle_beta   90.00
_cell.angle_gamma   90.00
#
_symmetry.space_group_name_H-M   'P 1'
#
loop_
_entity.id
_entity.type
_entity.pdbx_description
1 polymer ?
#
loop_
_entity_poly.entity_id
_entity_poly.type
_entity_poly.pdbx_seq_one_letter_code
_entity_poly.pdbx_strand_id
1 'polypeptide(L)'
;MTTSDQLGNQAQGTQRKSGIYVYGIVPADARVAEDARGVGDPPGKVEVIREGDVGALVSEVQLDRALGTPDDLQAHEQVLDSTASTAPVLPMRFGAVLTDADSVASEVLRDHHDEFAQALSELRGRAEYIVKGRYDEEAIIAEIVSESDQASALLEDIRGKPDEASRNSQIALGEYIGNAIEYKRQVDTKVVI
;
A
#
# COMPACT_ATOMS: atom_id res chain seq x y z
N MET A 1 70.12 -19.15 17.68
CA MET A 1 69.14 -18.39 18.50
C MET A 1 68.09 -17.92 17.56
N THR A 2 67.00 -18.62 17.54
CA THR A 2 65.92 -18.50 16.54
C THR A 2 64.76 -17.85 17.25
N THR A 3 64.38 -16.66 16.83
CA THR A 3 63.17 -15.99 17.34
C THR A 3 62.12 -16.14 16.27
N SER A 4 61.13 -16.97 16.55
CA SER A 4 59.97 -17.15 15.71
C SER A 4 58.97 -16.02 15.99
N ASP A 5 58.73 -15.23 14.99
CA ASP A 5 57.74 -14.18 14.99
C ASP A 5 56.37 -14.80 14.63
N GLN A 6 55.48 -14.90 15.61
CA GLN A 6 54.11 -15.34 15.44
C GLN A 6 53.27 -14.12 14.99
N LEU A 7 53.06 -14.03 13.71
CA LEU A 7 52.03 -13.14 13.12
C LEU A 7 50.66 -13.72 13.43
N GLY A 8 50.05 -13.21 14.50
CA GLY A 8 48.64 -13.42 14.79
C GLY A 8 47.78 -12.79 13.73
N ASN A 9 47.21 -13.61 12.86
CA ASN A 9 46.18 -13.22 11.91
C ASN A 9 44.86 -12.99 12.66
N GLN A 10 44.63 -11.75 13.08
CA GLN A 10 43.32 -11.30 13.54
C GLN A 10 42.46 -11.09 12.31
N ALA A 11 41.70 -12.12 11.93
CA ALA A 11 40.56 -11.98 11.05
C ALA A 11 39.54 -11.07 11.77
N GLN A 12 39.58 -9.78 11.51
CA GLN A 12 38.50 -8.83 11.85
C GLN A 12 37.31 -9.21 10.97
N GLY A 13 36.44 -10.07 11.51
CA GLY A 13 35.13 -10.30 10.94
C GLY A 13 34.39 -8.96 10.90
N THR A 14 34.19 -8.43 9.72
CA THR A 14 33.30 -7.28 9.51
C THR A 14 31.93 -7.70 10.01
N GLN A 15 31.54 -7.22 11.18
CA GLN A 15 30.23 -7.48 11.77
C GLN A 15 29.21 -6.87 10.82
N ARG A 16 28.53 -7.71 10.04
CA ARG A 16 27.46 -7.26 9.13
C ARG A 16 26.39 -6.61 10.01
N LYS A 17 26.03 -5.39 9.68
CA LYS A 17 24.90 -4.73 10.33
C LYS A 17 23.62 -5.45 9.90
N SER A 18 22.95 -6.12 10.83
CA SER A 18 21.59 -6.64 10.64
C SER A 18 20.61 -5.89 11.54
N GLY A 19 19.34 -6.00 11.21
CA GLY A 19 18.23 -5.44 11.99
C GLY A 19 17.00 -6.32 11.82
N ILE A 20 15.97 -6.01 12.58
CA ILE A 20 14.66 -6.65 12.48
C ILE A 20 13.72 -5.73 11.68
N TYR A 21 13.35 -6.18 10.49
CA TYR A 21 12.37 -5.51 9.66
C TYR A 21 10.96 -5.85 10.13
N VAL A 22 10.10 -4.85 10.31
CA VAL A 22 8.72 -5.02 10.76
C VAL A 22 7.75 -4.73 9.62
N TYR A 23 6.92 -5.72 9.27
CA TYR A 23 5.91 -5.61 8.21
C TYR A 23 4.60 -5.02 8.73
N GLY A 24 4.17 -5.49 9.89
CA GLY A 24 2.89 -5.10 10.46
C GLY A 24 2.65 -5.76 11.81
N ILE A 25 1.56 -5.35 12.46
CA ILE A 25 1.09 -5.93 13.72
C ILE A 25 -0.07 -6.86 13.42
N VAL A 26 -0.09 -8.00 14.07
CA VAL A 26 -1.05 -9.10 13.88
C VAL A 26 -1.51 -9.66 15.22
N PRO A 27 -2.60 -10.42 15.29
CA PRO A 27 -2.91 -11.22 16.48
C PRO A 27 -1.78 -12.23 16.78
N ALA A 28 -1.53 -12.52 18.05
CA ALA A 28 -0.45 -13.45 18.44
C ALA A 28 -0.61 -14.87 17.86
N ASP A 29 -1.84 -15.28 17.51
CA ASP A 29 -2.16 -16.57 16.90
C ASP A 29 -2.04 -16.57 15.36
N ALA A 30 -1.69 -15.44 14.75
CA ALA A 30 -1.47 -15.33 13.32
C ALA A 30 -0.39 -16.30 12.84
N ARG A 31 -0.63 -16.88 11.67
CA ARG A 31 0.29 -17.84 11.02
C ARG A 31 0.93 -17.18 9.82
N VAL A 32 2.22 -17.42 9.68
CA VAL A 32 3.00 -17.02 8.51
C VAL A 32 3.00 -18.17 7.51
N ALA A 33 2.87 -17.88 6.23
CA ALA A 33 3.02 -18.89 5.18
C ALA A 33 4.44 -19.47 5.21
N GLU A 34 4.58 -20.79 5.04
CA GLU A 34 5.87 -21.50 5.13
C GLU A 34 6.88 -21.04 4.07
N ASP A 35 6.39 -20.56 2.94
CA ASP A 35 7.16 -20.06 1.81
C ASP A 35 7.33 -18.53 1.80
N ALA A 36 6.86 -17.85 2.85
CA ALA A 36 6.98 -16.39 2.96
C ALA A 36 8.46 -15.97 2.96
N ARG A 37 8.80 -15.08 2.07
CA ARG A 37 10.13 -14.50 1.92
C ARG A 37 10.12 -13.04 2.34
N GLY A 38 11.03 -12.71 3.24
CA GLY A 38 11.16 -11.35 3.75
C GLY A 38 11.92 -10.43 2.79
N VAL A 39 11.96 -9.18 3.17
CA VAL A 39 12.76 -8.13 2.54
C VAL A 39 14.25 -8.43 2.71
N GLY A 40 15.05 -8.04 1.73
CA GLY A 40 16.50 -8.17 1.76
C GLY A 40 17.06 -9.20 0.78
N ASP A 41 18.39 -9.24 0.68
CA ASP A 41 19.12 -10.20 -0.15
C ASP A 41 20.36 -10.70 0.64
N PRO A 42 20.35 -11.97 1.07
CA PRO A 42 19.27 -12.94 0.91
C PRO A 42 18.01 -12.58 1.71
N PRO A 43 16.81 -13.03 1.27
CA PRO A 43 15.57 -12.74 1.98
C PRO A 43 15.55 -13.38 3.36
N GLY A 44 15.18 -12.61 4.39
CA GLY A 44 15.03 -13.09 5.74
C GLY A 44 13.82 -14.02 5.89
N LYS A 45 13.90 -14.95 6.87
CA LYS A 45 12.74 -15.76 7.23
C LYS A 45 11.71 -14.90 7.96
N VAL A 46 10.46 -14.99 7.50
CA VAL A 46 9.36 -14.25 8.14
C VAL A 46 8.84 -15.03 9.35
N GLU A 47 8.68 -14.34 10.48
CA GLU A 47 8.19 -14.92 11.73
C GLU A 47 7.37 -13.89 12.54
N VAL A 48 6.76 -14.31 13.63
CA VAL A 48 5.97 -13.44 14.52
C VAL A 48 6.66 -13.36 15.89
N ILE A 49 7.07 -12.16 16.28
CA ILE A 49 7.46 -11.84 17.66
C ILE A 49 6.17 -11.52 18.42
N ARG A 50 5.97 -12.16 19.59
CA ARG A 50 4.72 -12.14 20.34
C ARG A 50 4.87 -11.42 21.67
N GLU A 51 3.87 -10.61 22.03
CA GLU A 51 3.72 -10.02 23.36
C GLU A 51 2.23 -10.03 23.73
N GLY A 52 1.85 -10.85 24.71
CA GLY A 52 0.44 -11.04 25.06
C GLY A 52 -0.38 -11.63 23.90
N ASP A 53 -1.46 -10.97 23.52
CA ASP A 53 -2.37 -11.35 22.44
C ASP A 53 -2.10 -10.64 21.10
N VAL A 54 -1.04 -9.80 21.04
CA VAL A 54 -0.55 -9.17 19.81
C VAL A 54 0.81 -9.70 19.39
N GLY A 55 1.16 -9.52 18.13
CA GLY A 55 2.46 -9.89 17.59
C GLY A 55 2.91 -8.96 16.48
N ALA A 56 4.21 -8.89 16.26
CA ALA A 56 4.82 -8.20 15.13
C ALA A 56 5.27 -9.22 14.09
N LEU A 57 4.84 -9.03 12.84
CA LEU A 57 5.28 -9.79 11.69
C LEU A 57 6.62 -9.24 11.24
N VAL A 58 7.69 -10.04 11.33
CA VAL A 58 9.06 -9.56 11.18
C VAL A 58 9.93 -10.50 10.34
N SER A 59 11.06 -9.99 9.87
CA SER A 59 12.19 -10.82 9.40
C SER A 59 13.52 -10.14 9.75
N GLU A 60 14.59 -10.93 9.88
CA GLU A 60 15.93 -10.36 9.91
C GLU A 60 16.31 -9.81 8.54
N VAL A 61 16.95 -8.64 8.51
CA VAL A 61 17.42 -8.00 7.29
C VAL A 61 18.87 -7.56 7.43
N GLN A 62 19.66 -7.80 6.38
CA GLN A 62 21.02 -7.28 6.29
C GLN A 62 21.00 -5.82 5.82
N LEU A 63 21.74 -4.96 6.52
CA LEU A 63 21.80 -3.53 6.26
C LEU A 63 23.09 -3.12 5.54
N ASP A 64 23.63 -4.02 4.75
CA ASP A 64 24.83 -3.80 3.93
C ASP A 64 24.51 -3.03 2.63
N ARG A 65 23.24 -2.94 2.27
CA ARG A 65 22.70 -2.09 1.21
C ARG A 65 21.46 -1.31 1.67
N ALA A 66 21.13 -0.25 0.92
CA ALA A 66 19.87 0.44 1.13
C ALA A 66 18.69 -0.45 0.72
N LEU A 67 17.60 -0.39 1.49
CA LEU A 67 16.33 -1.02 1.16
C LEU A 67 15.53 -0.12 0.19
N GLY A 68 14.61 -0.72 -0.59
CA GLY A 68 13.72 0.01 -1.49
C GLY A 68 13.88 -0.35 -2.96
N THR A 69 14.51 -1.49 -3.25
CA THR A 69 14.46 -2.06 -4.60
C THR A 69 13.03 -2.51 -4.92
N PRO A 70 12.65 -2.66 -6.21
CA PRO A 70 11.35 -3.23 -6.57
C PRO A 70 11.06 -4.57 -5.91
N ASP A 71 12.08 -5.42 -5.77
CA ASP A 71 11.96 -6.73 -5.12
C ASP A 71 11.68 -6.59 -3.62
N ASP A 72 12.32 -5.62 -2.93
CA ASP A 72 12.05 -5.35 -1.52
C ASP A 72 10.60 -4.88 -1.30
N LEU A 73 10.10 -3.99 -2.17
CA LEU A 73 8.73 -3.49 -2.10
C LEU A 73 7.73 -4.63 -2.35
N GLN A 74 7.98 -5.44 -3.37
CA GLN A 74 7.15 -6.59 -3.69
C GLN A 74 7.13 -7.62 -2.56
N ALA A 75 8.29 -7.92 -1.95
CA ALA A 75 8.38 -8.83 -0.81
C ALA A 75 7.57 -8.31 0.38
N HIS A 76 7.66 -7.01 0.67
CA HIS A 76 6.88 -6.36 1.74
C HIS A 76 5.37 -6.51 1.50
N GLU A 77 4.89 -6.18 0.30
CA GLU A 77 3.48 -6.31 -0.07
C GLU A 77 3.00 -7.77 0.00
N GLN A 78 3.77 -8.71 -0.53
CA GLN A 78 3.41 -10.13 -0.51
C GLN A 78 3.26 -10.69 0.90
N VAL A 79 4.15 -10.31 1.83
CA VAL A 79 4.06 -10.73 3.24
C VAL A 79 2.79 -10.18 3.88
N LEU A 80 2.46 -8.91 3.65
CA LEU A 80 1.24 -8.28 4.17
C LEU A 80 -0.02 -8.93 3.58
N ASP A 81 -0.11 -9.06 2.26
CA ASP A 81 -1.28 -9.59 1.56
C ASP A 81 -1.55 -11.06 1.92
N SER A 82 -0.50 -11.89 1.95
CA SER A 82 -0.64 -13.29 2.33
C SER A 82 -1.14 -13.44 3.76
N THR A 83 -0.65 -12.61 4.68
CA THR A 83 -1.10 -12.62 6.08
C THR A 83 -2.51 -12.06 6.22
N ALA A 84 -2.84 -10.96 5.54
CA ALA A 84 -4.15 -10.33 5.56
C ALA A 84 -5.27 -11.23 5.02
N SER A 85 -4.93 -12.19 4.18
CA SER A 85 -5.90 -13.20 3.69
C SER A 85 -6.43 -14.13 4.78
N THR A 86 -5.73 -14.26 5.90
CA THR A 86 -6.04 -15.21 6.99
C THR A 86 -6.23 -14.58 8.36
N ALA A 87 -5.67 -13.39 8.59
CA ALA A 87 -5.72 -12.68 9.86
C ALA A 87 -5.75 -11.16 9.64
N PRO A 88 -6.34 -10.36 10.56
CA PRO A 88 -6.23 -8.92 10.48
C PRO A 88 -4.77 -8.48 10.62
N VAL A 89 -4.37 -7.47 9.85
CA VAL A 89 -3.02 -6.90 9.87
C VAL A 89 -3.12 -5.39 9.97
N LEU A 90 -2.35 -4.80 10.87
CA LEU A 90 -2.08 -3.36 10.90
C LEU A 90 -0.74 -3.14 10.20
N PRO A 91 -0.70 -2.65 8.96
CA PRO A 91 0.53 -2.55 8.19
C PRO A 91 1.46 -1.47 8.77
N MET A 92 2.74 -1.77 8.83
CA MET A 92 3.79 -0.79 9.11
C MET A 92 4.29 -0.17 7.80
N ARG A 93 4.82 1.05 7.91
CA ARG A 93 5.44 1.70 6.75
C ARG A 93 6.64 0.90 6.26
N PHE A 94 6.81 0.84 4.94
CA PHE A 94 8.02 0.26 4.36
C PHE A 94 9.28 0.90 4.94
N GLY A 95 10.26 0.04 5.29
CA GLY A 95 11.53 0.49 5.87
C GLY A 95 11.54 0.60 7.40
N ALA A 96 10.51 0.11 8.10
CA ALA A 96 10.51 0.02 9.56
C ALA A 96 11.51 -1.07 10.01
N VAL A 97 12.65 -0.66 10.55
CA VAL A 97 13.72 -1.55 11.02
C VAL A 97 14.11 -1.18 12.44
N LEU A 98 14.13 -2.16 13.33
CA LEU A 98 14.61 -2.04 14.70
C LEU A 98 15.94 -2.80 14.87
N THR A 99 16.60 -2.56 15.99
CA THR A 99 17.93 -3.11 16.27
C THR A 99 17.89 -4.62 16.46
N ASP A 100 16.90 -5.10 17.23
CA ASP A 100 16.76 -6.50 17.65
C ASP A 100 15.30 -6.85 18.02
N ALA A 101 15.06 -8.11 18.31
CA ALA A 101 13.76 -8.64 18.68
C ALA A 101 13.23 -8.09 20.02
N ASP A 102 14.13 -7.82 20.96
CA ASP A 102 13.75 -7.27 22.28
C ASP A 102 13.22 -5.84 22.14
N SER A 103 13.84 -5.03 21.25
CA SER A 103 13.33 -3.70 20.90
C SER A 103 11.95 -3.77 20.25
N VAL A 104 11.69 -4.74 19.36
CA VAL A 104 10.35 -4.93 18.78
C VAL A 104 9.34 -5.28 19.88
N ALA A 105 9.67 -6.20 20.76
CA ALA A 105 8.76 -6.62 21.84
C ALA A 105 8.49 -5.51 22.85
N SER A 106 9.52 -4.73 23.24
CA SER A 106 9.37 -3.71 24.27
C SER A 106 8.84 -2.37 23.73
N GLU A 107 9.51 -1.82 22.72
CA GLU A 107 9.24 -0.45 22.26
C GLU A 107 8.03 -0.38 21.30
N VAL A 108 7.74 -1.49 20.57
CA VAL A 108 6.61 -1.51 19.64
C VAL A 108 5.41 -2.20 20.26
N LEU A 109 5.55 -3.46 20.71
CA LEU A 109 4.39 -4.24 21.11
C LEU A 109 3.91 -3.88 22.51
N ARG A 110 4.80 -3.84 23.51
CA ARG A 110 4.40 -3.63 24.91
C ARG A 110 3.89 -2.22 25.16
N ASP A 111 4.58 -1.22 24.61
CA ASP A 111 4.22 0.19 24.82
C ASP A 111 2.89 0.57 24.15
N HIS A 112 2.48 -0.15 23.11
CA HIS A 112 1.25 0.11 22.34
C HIS A 112 0.27 -1.07 22.34
N HIS A 113 0.41 -2.00 23.29
CA HIS A 113 -0.34 -3.26 23.33
C HIS A 113 -1.85 -3.07 23.21
N ASP A 114 -2.44 -2.24 24.08
CA ASP A 114 -3.89 -2.07 24.14
C ASP A 114 -4.45 -1.39 22.89
N GLU A 115 -3.70 -0.45 22.32
CA GLU A 115 -4.04 0.23 21.06
C GLU A 115 -4.08 -0.75 19.89
N PHE A 116 -3.04 -1.58 19.76
CA PHE A 116 -2.99 -2.59 18.72
C PHE A 116 -4.04 -3.68 18.89
N ALA A 117 -4.26 -4.16 20.10
CA ALA A 117 -5.28 -5.17 20.39
C ALA A 117 -6.68 -4.65 20.02
N GLN A 118 -7.00 -3.42 20.36
CA GLN A 118 -8.26 -2.79 19.98
C GLN A 118 -8.39 -2.66 18.47
N ALA A 119 -7.40 -2.10 17.78
CA ALA A 119 -7.43 -1.88 16.33
C ALA A 119 -7.55 -3.21 15.56
N LEU A 120 -6.82 -4.26 15.94
CA LEU A 120 -6.94 -5.59 15.35
C LEU A 120 -8.32 -6.20 15.58
N SER A 121 -8.92 -5.97 16.76
CA SER A 121 -10.29 -6.42 17.05
C SER A 121 -11.32 -5.73 16.14
N GLU A 122 -11.16 -4.44 15.89
CA GLU A 122 -12.02 -3.66 15.00
C GLU A 122 -11.93 -4.10 13.53
N LEU A 123 -10.75 -4.55 13.09
CA LEU A 123 -10.53 -5.07 11.74
C LEU A 123 -11.05 -6.51 11.55
N ARG A 124 -11.26 -7.25 12.63
CA ARG A 124 -11.65 -8.66 12.54
C ARG A 124 -12.98 -8.83 11.82
N GLY A 125 -12.97 -9.62 10.75
CA GLY A 125 -14.15 -9.89 9.92
C GLY A 125 -14.58 -8.72 9.04
N ARG A 126 -13.75 -7.69 8.89
CA ARG A 126 -13.96 -6.58 7.96
C ARG A 126 -13.02 -6.70 6.77
N ALA A 127 -13.47 -6.21 5.64
CA ALA A 127 -12.66 -6.06 4.44
C ALA A 127 -12.90 -4.66 3.86
N GLU A 128 -11.84 -4.03 3.38
CA GLU A 128 -11.93 -2.81 2.61
C GLU A 128 -12.15 -3.16 1.14
N TYR A 129 -13.14 -2.52 0.53
CA TYR A 129 -13.45 -2.69 -0.89
C TYR A 129 -13.22 -1.37 -1.62
N ILE A 130 -12.39 -1.39 -2.64
CA ILE A 130 -12.26 -0.28 -3.57
C ILE A 130 -13.25 -0.51 -4.71
N VAL A 131 -14.32 0.27 -4.74
CA VAL A 131 -15.29 0.25 -5.84
C VAL A 131 -14.85 1.25 -6.90
N LYS A 132 -14.61 0.77 -8.12
CA LYS A 132 -14.27 1.61 -9.28
C LYS A 132 -15.40 1.55 -10.28
N GLY A 133 -16.09 2.68 -10.47
CA GLY A 133 -17.07 2.88 -11.53
C GLY A 133 -16.47 3.63 -12.72
N ARG A 134 -16.95 3.33 -13.92
CA ARG A 134 -16.71 4.13 -15.13
C ARG A 134 -18.04 4.38 -15.81
N TYR A 135 -18.24 5.60 -16.27
CA TYR A 135 -19.34 5.86 -17.17
C TYR A 135 -19.05 5.28 -18.54
N ASP A 136 -20.08 4.77 -19.19
CA ASP A 136 -20.05 4.62 -20.64
C ASP A 136 -20.08 6.00 -21.27
N GLU A 137 -19.11 6.30 -22.13
CA GLU A 137 -18.89 7.65 -22.66
C GLU A 137 -20.07 8.13 -23.50
N GLU A 138 -20.58 7.27 -24.37
CA GLU A 138 -21.70 7.63 -25.26
C GLU A 138 -22.97 7.83 -24.46
N ALA A 139 -23.25 6.94 -23.49
CA ALA A 139 -24.43 7.01 -22.65
C ALA A 139 -24.45 8.27 -21.77
N ILE A 140 -23.33 8.59 -21.09
CA ILE A 140 -23.28 9.76 -20.20
C ILE A 140 -23.37 11.06 -20.96
N ILE A 141 -22.76 11.17 -22.16
CA ILE A 141 -22.88 12.34 -23.01
C ILE A 141 -24.33 12.51 -23.49
N ALA A 142 -24.97 11.45 -23.95
CA ALA A 142 -26.36 11.46 -24.38
C ALA A 142 -27.32 11.90 -23.24
N GLU A 143 -27.10 11.39 -22.04
CA GLU A 143 -27.84 11.76 -20.85
C GLU A 143 -27.68 13.26 -20.54
N ILE A 144 -26.43 13.77 -20.44
CA ILE A 144 -26.13 15.17 -20.16
C ILE A 144 -26.78 16.10 -21.18
N VAL A 145 -26.70 15.75 -22.48
CA VAL A 145 -27.32 16.53 -23.54
C VAL A 145 -28.85 16.52 -23.43
N SER A 146 -29.44 15.38 -23.09
CA SER A 146 -30.90 15.27 -22.95
C SER A 146 -31.47 15.97 -21.73
N GLU A 147 -30.69 16.10 -20.67
CA GLU A 147 -31.10 16.76 -19.41
C GLU A 147 -30.84 18.28 -19.40
N SER A 148 -30.15 18.82 -20.40
CA SER A 148 -29.75 20.23 -20.44
C SER A 148 -30.17 20.93 -21.73
N ASP A 149 -31.07 21.93 -21.60
CA ASP A 149 -31.42 22.79 -22.70
C ASP A 149 -30.22 23.54 -23.30
N GLN A 150 -29.24 23.90 -22.46
CA GLN A 150 -28.02 24.57 -22.90
C GLN A 150 -27.15 23.63 -23.74
N ALA A 151 -26.94 22.40 -23.31
CA ALA A 151 -26.15 21.44 -24.06
C ALA A 151 -26.85 21.04 -25.38
N SER A 152 -28.16 20.86 -25.35
CA SER A 152 -28.97 20.61 -26.54
C SER A 152 -28.88 21.73 -27.55
N ALA A 153 -29.00 23.01 -27.11
CA ALA A 153 -28.87 24.17 -27.99
C ALA A 153 -27.47 24.29 -28.62
N LEU A 154 -26.41 24.03 -27.85
CA LEU A 154 -25.05 24.04 -28.39
C LEU A 154 -24.84 22.89 -29.43
N LEU A 155 -25.39 21.71 -29.17
CA LEU A 155 -25.34 20.61 -30.11
C LEU A 155 -26.10 20.94 -31.43
N GLU A 156 -27.26 21.54 -31.34
CA GLU A 156 -28.02 22.00 -32.51
C GLU A 156 -27.28 23.11 -33.29
N ASP A 157 -26.59 24.00 -32.59
CA ASP A 157 -25.79 25.07 -33.24
C ASP A 157 -24.57 24.49 -33.99
N ILE A 158 -24.04 23.38 -33.54
CA ILE A 158 -22.93 22.65 -34.21
C ILE A 158 -23.44 21.89 -35.44
N ARG A 159 -24.67 21.35 -35.38
CA ARG A 159 -25.20 20.44 -36.40
C ARG A 159 -25.32 21.14 -37.76
N GLY A 160 -24.64 20.53 -38.76
CA GLY A 160 -24.72 20.98 -40.14
C GLY A 160 -23.89 22.22 -40.48
N LYS A 161 -23.07 22.73 -39.54
CA LYS A 161 -22.14 23.84 -39.79
C LYS A 161 -20.72 23.32 -40.04
N PRO A 162 -19.91 24.01 -40.85
CA PRO A 162 -18.47 23.70 -40.97
C PRO A 162 -17.75 23.90 -39.62
N ASP A 163 -16.69 23.14 -39.38
CA ASP A 163 -15.92 23.15 -38.14
C ASP A 163 -15.45 24.53 -37.72
N GLU A 164 -15.03 25.37 -38.67
CA GLU A 164 -14.58 26.74 -38.39
C GLU A 164 -15.73 27.62 -37.87
N ALA A 165 -16.95 27.41 -38.36
CA ALA A 165 -18.13 28.20 -37.99
C ALA A 165 -18.75 27.75 -36.68
N SER A 166 -18.52 26.50 -36.25
CA SER A 166 -19.06 25.89 -35.05
C SER A 166 -18.02 25.74 -33.90
N ARG A 167 -16.79 26.16 -34.13
CA ARG A 167 -15.67 25.94 -33.19
C ARG A 167 -15.95 26.44 -31.77
N ASN A 168 -16.51 27.63 -31.62
CA ASN A 168 -16.81 28.16 -30.30
C ASN A 168 -17.89 27.34 -29.60
N SER A 169 -18.91 26.89 -30.32
CA SER A 169 -19.98 26.06 -29.77
C SER A 169 -19.48 24.66 -29.45
N GLN A 170 -18.54 24.11 -30.21
CA GLN A 170 -17.84 22.84 -29.90
C GLN A 170 -17.03 22.92 -28.59
N ILE A 171 -16.28 24.02 -28.41
CA ILE A 171 -15.51 24.26 -27.17
C ILE A 171 -16.45 24.40 -25.99
N ALA A 172 -17.49 25.23 -26.12
CA ALA A 172 -18.45 25.45 -25.06
C ALA A 172 -19.21 24.17 -24.66
N LEU A 173 -19.58 23.34 -25.63
CA LEU A 173 -20.23 22.05 -25.39
C LEU A 173 -19.26 21.08 -24.65
N GLY A 174 -17.99 21.00 -25.09
CA GLY A 174 -16.97 20.19 -24.46
C GLY A 174 -16.73 20.59 -22.99
N GLU A 175 -16.59 21.88 -22.72
CA GLU A 175 -16.46 22.42 -21.35
C GLU A 175 -17.69 22.10 -20.50
N TYR A 176 -18.90 22.27 -21.05
CA TYR A 176 -20.14 21.96 -20.36
C TYR A 176 -20.22 20.48 -19.97
N ILE A 177 -19.98 19.58 -20.94
CA ILE A 177 -19.98 18.12 -20.71
C ILE A 177 -18.93 17.74 -19.66
N GLY A 178 -17.71 18.26 -19.76
CA GLY A 178 -16.66 18.01 -18.78
C GLY A 178 -17.06 18.37 -17.36
N ASN A 179 -17.63 19.56 -17.17
CA ASN A 179 -18.11 20.01 -15.87
C ASN A 179 -19.31 19.18 -15.36
N ALA A 180 -20.22 18.79 -16.24
CA ALA A 180 -21.36 17.96 -15.88
C ALA A 180 -20.95 16.53 -15.47
N ILE A 181 -19.97 15.94 -16.15
CA ILE A 181 -19.40 14.63 -15.77
C ILE A 181 -18.74 14.72 -14.38
N GLU A 182 -17.95 15.77 -14.14
CA GLU A 182 -17.32 15.96 -12.84
C GLU A 182 -18.34 16.12 -11.70
N TYR A 183 -19.38 16.88 -11.93
CA TYR A 183 -20.48 17.02 -10.98
C TYR A 183 -21.18 15.67 -10.71
N LYS A 184 -21.53 14.91 -11.77
CA LYS A 184 -22.13 13.57 -11.62
C LYS A 184 -21.22 12.63 -10.85
N ARG A 185 -19.91 12.62 -11.10
CA ARG A 185 -18.95 11.83 -10.33
C ARG A 185 -18.99 12.13 -8.83
N GLN A 186 -19.05 13.39 -8.47
CA GLN A 186 -19.14 13.80 -7.06
C GLN A 186 -20.44 13.37 -6.38
N VAL A 187 -21.55 13.39 -7.12
CA VAL A 187 -22.87 12.98 -6.61
C VAL A 187 -22.92 11.44 -6.49
N ASP A 188 -22.57 10.73 -7.54
CA ASP A 188 -22.68 9.28 -7.61
C ASP A 188 -21.74 8.58 -6.63
N THR A 189 -20.54 9.14 -6.41
CA THR A 189 -19.62 8.63 -5.38
C THR A 189 -20.24 8.63 -3.99
N LYS A 190 -21.09 9.60 -3.66
CA LYS A 190 -21.77 9.67 -2.36
C LYS A 190 -22.92 8.66 -2.21
N VAL A 191 -23.43 8.15 -3.31
CA VAL A 191 -24.54 7.17 -3.30
C VAL A 191 -24.01 5.74 -3.15
N VAL A 192 -22.76 5.49 -3.55
CA VAL A 192 -22.15 4.16 -3.55
C VAL A 192 -21.44 3.84 -2.22
N ILE A 193 -21.16 4.83 -1.38
CA ILE A 193 -20.55 4.69 -0.06
C ILE A 193 -21.62 4.75 1.03
#